data_a5e3732fd4f7463a0e8eaa04d5fa4d31
#
_entry.id   a5e3732fd4f7463a0e8eaa04d5fa4d31
#
_cell.length_a   1.000
_cell.length_b   1.000
_cell.length_c   1.000
_cell.angle_alpha   90.00
_cell.angle_beta   90.00
_cell.angle_gamma   90.00
#
_symmetry.space_group_name_H-M   'P 1'
#
loop_
_entity.id
_entity.type
_entity.pdbx_description
1 polymer ?
#
loop_
_entity_poly.entity_id
_entity_poly.type
_entity_poly.pdbx_seq_one_letter_code
_entity_poly.pdbx_strand_id
1 'polypeptide(L)'
;QEETVFTLAWMSRRLFMGTGGEGRLYSVQGVERAADGIAGAPIPPLTVTLDHDFDQRQVVGVAGGEPDWALAAGQGLPVVLTTNAAALYRLTERPSASGTFTSAPLDSGLLARYGVFRWSGEIPGGTSVRVRFRTGSSATPDASWSPWSAAIAGVPAGGGWEAAIPPIGNGRFLQW
;
A
#
# COMPACT_ATOMS: atom_id res chain seq x y z
N GLN A 1 2.78 -9.93 12.88
CA GLN A 1 1.64 -9.76 13.81
C GLN A 1 0.39 -9.72 12.96
N GLU A 2 -0.61 -10.56 13.26
CA GLU A 2 -1.87 -10.56 12.53
C GLU A 2 -2.65 -9.28 12.88
N GLU A 3 -3.14 -8.59 11.86
CA GLU A 3 -3.98 -7.42 12.04
C GLU A 3 -5.42 -7.86 12.37
N THR A 4 -6.01 -7.25 13.37
CA THR A 4 -7.42 -7.47 13.70
C THR A 4 -8.29 -6.58 12.85
N VAL A 5 -9.28 -7.15 12.18
CA VAL A 5 -10.30 -6.38 11.43
C VAL A 5 -11.34 -5.87 12.42
N PHE A 6 -11.52 -4.55 12.48
CA PHE A 6 -12.52 -3.90 13.34
C PHE A 6 -13.79 -3.51 12.61
N THR A 7 -13.69 -3.22 11.33
CA THR A 7 -14.84 -2.78 10.55
C THR A 7 -14.81 -3.33 9.14
N LEU A 8 -15.97 -3.63 8.62
CA LEU A 8 -16.21 -4.00 7.23
C LEU A 8 -17.32 -3.13 6.67
N ALA A 9 -17.14 -2.61 5.48
CA ALA A 9 -18.14 -1.81 4.80
C ALA A 9 -18.14 -2.10 3.30
N TRP A 10 -19.32 -2.34 2.75
CA TRP A 10 -19.52 -2.54 1.32
C TRP A 10 -19.93 -1.22 0.67
N MET A 11 -19.11 -0.69 -0.24
CA MET A 11 -19.37 0.58 -0.91
C MET A 11 -18.68 0.61 -2.28
N SER A 12 -19.31 1.28 -3.24
CA SER A 12 -18.72 1.49 -4.58
C SER A 12 -18.16 0.20 -5.20
N ARG A 13 -18.89 -0.91 -5.02
CA ARG A 13 -18.53 -2.26 -5.52
C ARG A 13 -17.19 -2.78 -4.95
N ARG A 14 -16.83 -2.37 -3.74
CA ARG A 14 -15.64 -2.83 -3.01
C ARG A 14 -16.01 -3.12 -1.56
N LEU A 15 -15.34 -4.11 -1.00
CA LEU A 15 -15.38 -4.35 0.44
C LEU A 15 -14.22 -3.60 1.08
N PHE A 16 -14.51 -2.65 1.94
CA PHE A 16 -13.51 -1.96 2.75
C PHE A 16 -13.33 -2.67 4.08
N MET A 17 -12.08 -2.79 4.52
CA MET A 17 -11.69 -3.39 5.80
C MET A 17 -10.81 -2.42 6.56
N GLY A 18 -11.25 -2.02 7.76
CA GLY A 18 -10.44 -1.23 8.68
C GLY A 18 -9.83 -2.12 9.75
N THR A 19 -8.54 -1.93 10.01
CA THR A 19 -7.77 -2.77 10.93
C THR A 19 -7.31 -2.03 12.18
N GLY A 20 -6.96 -2.81 13.20
CA GLY A 20 -6.29 -2.36 14.40
C GLY A 20 -4.84 -2.77 14.43
N GLY A 21 -4.09 -2.11 15.32
CA GLY A 21 -2.66 -2.32 15.46
C GLY A 21 -1.84 -1.31 14.67
N GLU A 22 -2.08 -1.20 13.36
CA GLU A 22 -1.36 -0.29 12.49
C GLU A 22 -2.27 0.76 11.81
N GLY A 23 -3.60 0.71 12.03
CA GLY A 23 -4.54 1.71 11.51
C GLY A 23 -4.68 1.72 10.00
N ARG A 24 -4.75 0.56 9.38
CA ARG A 24 -4.80 0.43 7.93
C ARG A 24 -6.22 0.27 7.42
N LEU A 25 -6.47 0.86 6.27
CA LEU A 25 -7.67 0.66 5.47
C LEU A 25 -7.30 -0.10 4.20
N TYR A 26 -7.95 -1.23 4.02
CA TYR A 26 -7.84 -2.03 2.81
C TYR A 26 -9.15 -2.02 2.03
N SER A 27 -9.04 -2.16 0.71
CA SER A 27 -10.18 -2.52 -0.13
C SER A 27 -9.96 -3.85 -0.83
N VAL A 28 -11.05 -4.60 -0.99
CA VAL A 28 -11.06 -5.89 -1.68
C VAL A 28 -11.97 -5.79 -2.88
N GLN A 29 -11.46 -6.11 -4.06
CA GLN A 29 -12.19 -6.21 -5.32
C GLN A 29 -12.40 -7.66 -5.71
N GLY A 30 -13.44 -7.93 -6.50
CA GLY A 30 -13.77 -9.27 -6.97
C GLY A 30 -14.73 -10.05 -6.08
N VAL A 31 -15.09 -9.49 -4.92
CA VAL A 31 -16.05 -10.12 -3.99
C VAL A 31 -17.42 -10.33 -4.62
N GLU A 32 -17.89 -9.42 -5.47
CA GLU A 32 -19.17 -9.53 -6.20
C GLU A 32 -19.24 -10.80 -7.05
N ARG A 33 -18.19 -11.08 -7.81
CA ARG A 33 -18.12 -12.25 -8.69
C ARG A 33 -18.02 -13.56 -7.90
N ALA A 34 -17.50 -13.49 -6.67
CA ALA A 34 -17.49 -14.64 -5.77
C ALA A 34 -18.88 -14.93 -5.22
N ALA A 35 -19.71 -13.88 -5.03
CA ALA A 35 -21.10 -14.01 -4.56
C ALA A 35 -22.08 -14.44 -5.67
N ASP A 36 -21.84 -13.99 -6.92
CA ASP A 36 -22.66 -14.35 -8.07
C ASP A 36 -22.29 -15.74 -8.67
N GLY A 37 -21.45 -16.48 -7.97
CA GLY A 37 -20.86 -17.72 -8.44
C GLY A 37 -21.85 -18.72 -8.98
N ILE A 38 -21.78 -18.96 -10.29
CA ILE A 38 -22.36 -20.17 -10.92
C ILE A 38 -21.64 -21.36 -10.31
N ALA A 39 -22.39 -22.30 -9.74
CA ALA A 39 -21.82 -23.48 -9.12
C ALA A 39 -20.84 -24.18 -10.08
N GLY A 40 -19.58 -24.26 -9.68
CA GLY A 40 -18.50 -24.88 -10.48
C GLY A 40 -17.65 -23.92 -11.30
N ALA A 41 -17.94 -22.63 -11.35
CA ALA A 41 -17.03 -21.65 -11.95
C ALA A 41 -15.84 -21.34 -11.00
N PRO A 42 -14.61 -21.17 -11.52
CA PRO A 42 -13.50 -20.78 -10.68
C PRO A 42 -13.75 -19.40 -10.09
N ILE A 43 -13.62 -19.29 -8.76
CA ILE A 43 -13.69 -18.00 -8.06
C ILE A 43 -12.53 -17.14 -8.54
N PRO A 44 -12.77 -15.95 -9.09
CA PRO A 44 -11.69 -15.07 -9.50
C PRO A 44 -10.84 -14.67 -8.30
N PRO A 45 -9.53 -14.49 -8.47
CA PRO A 45 -8.67 -14.06 -7.37
C PRO A 45 -9.14 -12.72 -6.82
N LEU A 46 -9.28 -12.65 -5.50
CA LEU A 46 -9.56 -11.39 -4.81
C LEU A 46 -8.31 -10.50 -4.87
N THR A 47 -8.50 -9.24 -5.21
CA THR A 47 -7.44 -8.24 -5.16
C THR A 47 -7.61 -7.42 -3.89
N VAL A 48 -6.63 -7.52 -2.99
CA VAL A 48 -6.55 -6.72 -1.77
C VAL A 48 -5.59 -5.57 -2.01
N THR A 49 -6.07 -4.35 -1.78
CA THR A 49 -5.27 -3.13 -1.92
C THR A 49 -5.23 -2.40 -0.59
N LEU A 50 -4.05 -1.96 -0.17
CA LEU A 50 -3.91 -1.01 0.93
C LEU A 50 -4.26 0.37 0.39
N ASP A 51 -5.39 0.93 0.81
CA ASP A 51 -5.84 2.25 0.36
C ASP A 51 -5.23 3.38 1.19
N HIS A 52 -5.09 3.17 2.50
CA HIS A 52 -4.48 4.16 3.38
C HIS A 52 -3.89 3.54 4.64
N ASP A 53 -2.79 4.13 5.10
CA ASP A 53 -2.13 3.86 6.38
C ASP A 53 -2.24 5.13 7.23
N PHE A 54 -3.04 5.07 8.30
CA PHE A 54 -3.31 6.22 9.15
C PHE A 54 -2.30 6.32 10.28
N ASP A 55 -1.96 7.54 10.70
CA ASP A 55 -1.15 7.76 11.90
C ASP A 55 -1.82 7.22 13.17
N GLN A 56 -3.15 7.12 13.17
CA GLN A 56 -3.94 6.51 14.24
C GLN A 56 -3.92 4.99 14.10
N ARG A 57 -3.72 4.31 15.22
CA ARG A 57 -3.50 2.85 15.23
C ARG A 57 -4.71 1.98 14.94
N GLN A 58 -5.92 2.56 14.84
CA GLN A 58 -7.12 1.77 14.65
C GLN A 58 -8.12 2.47 13.74
N VAL A 59 -8.58 1.77 12.73
CA VAL A 59 -9.73 2.14 11.90
C VAL A 59 -10.95 1.38 12.44
N VAL A 60 -11.86 2.09 13.10
CA VAL A 60 -12.99 1.49 13.81
C VAL A 60 -14.32 1.65 13.11
N GLY A 61 -14.39 2.50 12.11
CA GLY A 61 -15.58 2.69 11.33
C GLY A 61 -15.28 3.13 9.91
N VAL A 62 -15.98 2.53 8.97
CA VAL A 62 -16.06 2.98 7.59
C VAL A 62 -17.52 3.10 7.26
N ALA A 63 -17.98 4.30 6.92
CA ALA A 63 -19.35 4.59 6.61
C ALA A 63 -19.45 5.46 5.37
N GLY A 64 -20.60 5.41 4.71
CA GLY A 64 -20.88 6.12 3.47
C GLY A 64 -21.38 5.13 2.43
N GLY A 65 -21.75 5.59 1.31
CA GLY A 65 -22.48 4.79 0.32
C GLY A 65 -23.91 5.26 0.33
N GLU A 66 -24.08 6.49 -0.11
CA GLU A 66 -25.39 6.98 -0.48
C GLU A 66 -25.93 6.14 -1.64
N PRO A 67 -27.24 5.99 -1.72
CA PRO A 67 -27.86 5.35 -2.87
C PRO A 67 -27.36 5.96 -4.18
N ASP A 68 -27.38 5.19 -5.26
CA ASP A 68 -26.82 5.53 -6.59
C ASP A 68 -27.16 6.94 -7.11
N TRP A 69 -28.27 7.53 -6.69
CA TRP A 69 -28.66 8.90 -7.05
C TRP A 69 -27.79 9.99 -6.38
N ALA A 70 -27.23 9.73 -5.21
CA ALA A 70 -26.39 10.69 -4.49
C ALA A 70 -24.93 10.65 -4.96
N LEU A 71 -24.49 9.52 -5.54
CA LEU A 71 -23.20 9.40 -6.21
C LEU A 71 -23.11 10.34 -7.41
N ALA A 72 -24.20 10.53 -8.15
CA ALA A 72 -24.28 11.44 -9.28
C ALA A 72 -24.09 12.93 -8.90
N ALA A 73 -24.33 13.27 -7.62
CA ALA A 73 -24.19 14.62 -7.10
C ALA A 73 -22.83 14.86 -6.39
N GLY A 74 -21.92 13.89 -6.40
CA GLY A 74 -20.63 13.99 -5.68
C GLY A 74 -20.78 14.02 -4.15
N GLN A 75 -21.95 13.67 -3.65
CA GLN A 75 -22.26 13.53 -2.22
C GLN A 75 -22.20 12.06 -1.85
N GLY A 76 -21.68 11.72 -0.69
CA GLY A 76 -21.64 10.33 -0.26
C GLY A 76 -20.27 9.66 -0.37
N LEU A 77 -19.19 10.44 -0.39
CA LEU A 77 -17.84 9.88 -0.29
C LEU A 77 -17.69 9.15 1.05
N PRO A 78 -17.06 7.97 1.04
CA PRO A 78 -16.83 7.21 2.26
C PRO A 78 -16.09 8.05 3.30
N VAL A 79 -16.53 7.92 4.55
CA VAL A 79 -15.83 8.50 5.70
C VAL A 79 -15.25 7.38 6.54
N VAL A 80 -14.07 7.62 7.09
CA VAL A 80 -13.33 6.67 7.92
C VAL A 80 -13.15 7.28 9.30
N LEU A 81 -13.55 6.54 10.33
CA LEU A 81 -13.37 6.91 11.71
C LEU A 81 -12.19 6.13 12.30
N THR A 82 -11.27 6.85 12.91
CA THR A 82 -10.13 6.27 13.63
C THR A 82 -10.21 6.53 15.12
N THR A 83 -9.49 5.73 15.93
CA THR A 83 -9.34 5.93 17.38
C THR A 83 -7.88 6.22 17.76
N ASN A 84 -7.62 6.42 19.06
CA ASN A 84 -6.30 6.80 19.60
C ASN A 84 -5.78 8.13 19.04
N ALA A 85 -6.51 9.19 19.26
CA ALA A 85 -6.55 10.52 18.68
C ALA A 85 -7.63 10.54 17.58
N ALA A 86 -8.89 10.42 18.01
CA ALA A 86 -10.06 10.29 17.11
C ALA A 86 -10.02 11.32 15.97
N ALA A 87 -10.09 10.81 14.76
CA ALA A 87 -10.17 11.62 13.55
C ALA A 87 -11.20 11.04 12.59
N LEU A 88 -11.81 11.95 11.84
CA LEU A 88 -12.75 11.60 10.79
C LEU A 88 -12.14 12.03 9.44
N TYR A 89 -11.91 11.05 8.59
CA TYR A 89 -11.36 11.25 7.25
C TYR A 89 -12.45 11.05 6.20
N ARG A 90 -12.41 11.84 5.15
CA ARG A 90 -13.23 11.62 3.97
C ARG A 90 -12.34 11.04 2.87
N LEU A 91 -12.70 9.87 2.36
CA LEU A 91 -12.04 9.31 1.19
C LEU A 91 -12.38 10.15 -0.05
N THR A 92 -11.45 10.31 -0.94
CA THR A 92 -11.65 10.98 -2.22
C THR A 92 -11.30 10.02 -3.35
N GLU A 93 -11.95 10.16 -4.49
CA GLU A 93 -11.60 9.39 -5.70
C GLU A 93 -10.28 9.87 -6.35
N ARG A 94 -9.80 11.03 -5.92
CA ARG A 94 -8.56 11.58 -6.47
C ARG A 94 -7.36 11.00 -5.72
N PRO A 95 -6.41 10.40 -6.43
CA PRO A 95 -5.13 10.01 -5.85
C PRO A 95 -4.44 11.22 -5.20
N SER A 96 -3.70 10.97 -4.14
CA SER A 96 -2.79 11.99 -3.60
C SER A 96 -1.78 12.41 -4.66
N ALA A 97 -1.37 13.68 -4.63
CA ALA A 97 -0.33 14.20 -5.54
C ALA A 97 1.01 13.48 -5.38
N SER A 98 1.26 12.92 -4.19
CA SER A 98 2.43 12.10 -3.88
C SER A 98 2.12 11.11 -2.78
N GLY A 99 2.88 10.04 -2.75
CA GLY A 99 2.86 9.04 -1.69
C GLY A 99 4.25 8.46 -1.48
N THR A 100 4.50 7.90 -0.32
CA THR A 100 5.75 7.21 0.01
C THR A 100 5.42 5.82 0.52
N PHE A 101 6.14 4.83 0.01
CA PHE A 101 6.12 3.47 0.51
C PHE A 101 7.52 3.13 1.04
N THR A 102 7.60 2.58 2.22
CA THR A 102 8.85 2.06 2.78
C THR A 102 8.70 0.56 2.98
N SER A 103 9.58 -0.22 2.34
CA SER A 103 9.55 -1.67 2.46
C SER A 103 9.94 -2.14 3.86
N ALA A 104 9.51 -3.36 4.24
CA ALA A 104 10.23 -4.09 5.28
C ALA A 104 11.68 -4.33 4.84
N PRO A 105 12.63 -4.45 5.78
CA PRO A 105 13.99 -4.84 5.47
C PRO A 105 14.04 -6.22 4.79
N LEU A 106 14.65 -6.28 3.61
CA LEU A 106 14.94 -7.53 2.90
C LEU A 106 16.20 -8.15 3.48
N ASP A 107 16.13 -9.35 4.00
CA ASP A 107 17.28 -10.12 4.48
C ASP A 107 17.89 -10.93 3.32
N SER A 108 19.11 -10.64 2.94
CA SER A 108 19.87 -11.44 1.95
C SER A 108 20.57 -12.67 2.54
N GLY A 109 20.47 -12.88 3.86
CA GLY A 109 21.11 -13.97 4.57
C GLY A 109 22.59 -13.77 4.84
N LEU A 110 23.29 -13.04 3.99
CA LEU A 110 24.73 -12.77 4.05
C LEU A 110 25.02 -11.29 3.85
N LEU A 111 26.22 -10.87 4.21
CA LEU A 111 26.73 -9.54 3.84
C LEU A 111 26.80 -9.45 2.32
N ALA A 112 26.01 -8.57 1.74
CA ALA A 112 25.84 -8.45 0.30
C ALA A 112 26.12 -7.02 -0.19
N ARG A 113 26.49 -6.92 -1.47
CA ARG A 113 26.46 -5.70 -2.25
C ARG A 113 25.30 -5.80 -3.23
N TYR A 114 24.42 -4.82 -3.19
CA TYR A 114 23.25 -4.78 -4.03
C TYR A 114 23.55 -4.00 -5.32
N GLY A 115 23.12 -4.51 -6.46
CA GLY A 115 23.46 -3.95 -7.77
C GLY A 115 22.28 -3.31 -8.48
N VAL A 116 21.20 -4.06 -8.67
CA VAL A 116 20.04 -3.62 -9.44
C VAL A 116 18.75 -3.96 -8.70
N PHE A 117 17.84 -3.02 -8.69
CA PHE A 117 16.47 -3.19 -8.20
C PHE A 117 15.52 -3.23 -9.39
N ARG A 118 14.65 -4.24 -9.43
CA ARG A 118 13.65 -4.40 -10.48
C ARG A 118 12.26 -4.46 -9.89
N TRP A 119 11.32 -3.84 -10.58
CA TRP A 119 9.91 -3.92 -10.21
C TRP A 119 9.01 -3.94 -11.44
N SER A 120 7.79 -4.40 -11.27
CA SER A 120 6.74 -4.36 -12.29
C SER A 120 5.60 -3.46 -11.80
N GLY A 121 4.93 -2.81 -12.73
CA GLY A 121 3.77 -1.96 -12.46
C GLY A 121 3.54 -0.96 -13.57
N GLU A 122 2.35 -0.41 -13.58
CA GLU A 122 2.00 0.69 -14.48
C GLU A 122 2.37 2.03 -13.82
N ILE A 123 3.05 2.87 -14.58
CA ILE A 123 3.29 4.27 -14.22
C ILE A 123 2.49 5.12 -15.21
N PRO A 124 1.29 5.59 -14.81
CA PRO A 124 0.44 6.38 -15.68
C PRO A 124 1.13 7.64 -16.20
N GLY A 125 0.75 8.10 -17.37
CA GLY A 125 1.30 9.33 -17.95
C GLY A 125 1.15 10.53 -17.00
N GLY A 126 2.21 11.32 -16.85
CA GLY A 126 2.25 12.46 -15.92
C GLY A 126 2.61 12.07 -14.47
N THR A 127 2.87 10.80 -14.20
CA THR A 127 3.34 10.34 -12.88
C THR A 127 4.78 9.84 -12.94
N SER A 128 5.41 9.68 -11.77
CA SER A 128 6.78 9.13 -11.69
C SER A 128 6.98 8.34 -10.40
N VAL A 129 7.82 7.32 -10.47
CA VAL A 129 8.30 6.56 -9.30
C VAL A 129 9.78 6.83 -9.12
N ARG A 130 10.16 7.15 -7.89
CA ARG A 130 11.57 7.29 -7.48
C ARG A 130 11.83 6.38 -6.31
N VAL A 131 12.97 5.71 -6.34
CA VAL A 131 13.36 4.76 -5.30
C VAL A 131 14.60 5.26 -4.57
N ARG A 132 14.64 5.05 -3.26
CA ARG A 132 15.82 5.26 -2.43
C ARG A 132 16.19 3.93 -1.79
N PHE A 133 17.44 3.81 -1.41
CA PHE A 133 17.94 2.59 -0.81
C PHE A 133 18.77 2.89 0.42
N ARG A 134 18.73 2.00 1.40
CA ARG A 134 19.67 1.96 2.52
C ARG A 134 19.97 0.52 2.91
N THR A 135 21.13 0.29 3.52
CA THR A 135 21.58 -1.03 3.98
C THR A 135 21.94 -1.00 5.45
N GLY A 136 21.86 -2.16 6.07
CA GLY A 136 22.25 -2.34 7.45
C GLY A 136 22.62 -3.78 7.77
N SER A 137 23.13 -4.00 8.98
CA SER A 137 23.51 -5.33 9.49
C SER A 137 22.48 -5.89 10.48
N SER A 138 21.57 -5.06 11.00
CA SER A 138 20.49 -5.44 11.92
C SER A 138 19.17 -5.57 11.19
N ALA A 139 18.31 -6.49 11.63
CA ALA A 139 16.97 -6.68 11.03
C ALA A 139 16.03 -5.49 11.26
N THR A 140 16.27 -4.74 12.31
CA THR A 140 15.52 -3.51 12.61
C THR A 140 16.41 -2.31 12.28
N PRO A 141 15.94 -1.38 11.42
CA PRO A 141 16.70 -0.18 11.11
C PRO A 141 17.03 0.64 12.36
N ASP A 142 18.29 0.97 12.52
CA ASP A 142 18.82 1.76 13.62
C ASP A 142 19.89 2.76 13.12
N ALA A 143 20.58 3.43 14.03
CA ALA A 143 21.62 4.42 13.70
C ALA A 143 22.84 3.83 13.00
N SER A 144 23.02 2.49 12.98
CA SER A 144 24.12 1.80 12.28
C SER A 144 23.83 1.58 10.79
N TRP A 145 22.59 1.75 10.37
CA TRP A 145 22.25 1.66 8.96
C TRP A 145 22.82 2.81 8.17
N SER A 146 23.09 2.57 6.88
CA SER A 146 23.50 3.65 5.99
C SER A 146 22.41 4.73 5.91
N PRO A 147 22.75 5.97 5.64
CA PRO A 147 21.75 6.96 5.26
C PRO A 147 21.02 6.53 3.99
N TRP A 148 19.81 7.05 3.78
CA TRP A 148 19.09 6.87 2.53
C TRP A 148 19.90 7.44 1.35
N SER A 149 19.95 6.69 0.27
CA SER A 149 20.52 7.19 -0.99
C SER A 149 19.75 8.38 -1.54
N ALA A 150 20.32 9.06 -2.53
CA ALA A 150 19.55 9.94 -3.39
C ALA A 150 18.41 9.18 -4.07
N ALA A 151 17.32 9.88 -4.38
CA ALA A 151 16.19 9.31 -5.09
C ALA A 151 16.53 9.09 -6.57
N ILE A 152 16.31 7.89 -7.08
CA ILE A 152 16.63 7.45 -8.43
C ILE A 152 15.34 7.12 -9.17
N ALA A 153 15.22 7.60 -10.40
CA ALA A 153 14.17 7.17 -11.31
C ALA A 153 14.54 5.81 -11.93
N GLY A 154 13.54 4.96 -12.10
CA GLY A 154 13.74 3.73 -12.87
C GLY A 154 13.75 3.98 -14.37
N VAL A 155 14.38 3.06 -15.09
CA VAL A 155 14.33 2.99 -16.56
C VAL A 155 13.51 1.75 -16.97
N PRO A 156 12.78 1.79 -18.09
CA PRO A 156 12.07 0.61 -18.59
C PRO A 156 13.04 -0.54 -18.91
N ALA A 157 12.74 -1.74 -18.46
CA ALA A 157 13.55 -2.93 -18.71
C ALA A 157 12.70 -4.21 -18.62
N GLY A 158 12.76 -5.07 -19.62
CA GLY A 158 12.20 -6.43 -19.57
C GLY A 158 10.69 -6.53 -19.28
N GLY A 159 9.90 -5.55 -19.68
CA GLY A 159 8.46 -5.49 -19.37
C GLY A 159 8.14 -4.89 -17.99
N GLY A 160 9.12 -4.34 -17.32
CA GLY A 160 9.01 -3.62 -16.05
C GLY A 160 9.96 -2.44 -16.00
N TRP A 161 10.50 -2.18 -14.83
CA TRP A 161 11.39 -1.07 -14.54
C TRP A 161 12.61 -1.55 -13.78
N GLU A 162 13.74 -0.90 -13.97
CA GLU A 162 14.92 -1.14 -13.17
C GLU A 162 15.61 0.15 -12.74
N ALA A 163 16.31 0.08 -11.61
CA ALA A 163 17.20 1.14 -11.13
C ALA A 163 18.50 0.53 -10.64
N ALA A 164 19.63 1.13 -11.03
CA ALA A 164 20.92 0.77 -10.45
C ALA A 164 20.97 1.24 -9.00
N ILE A 165 21.25 0.34 -8.08
CA ILE A 165 21.43 0.70 -6.67
C ILE A 165 22.78 1.40 -6.52
N PRO A 166 22.82 2.64 -6.02
CA PRO A 166 24.07 3.36 -5.85
C PRO A 166 24.95 2.69 -4.78
N PRO A 167 26.24 3.03 -4.69
CA PRO A 167 27.14 2.49 -3.67
C PRO A 167 26.74 3.00 -2.27
N ILE A 168 25.84 2.28 -1.60
CA ILE A 168 25.33 2.55 -0.24
C ILE A 168 26.04 1.72 0.84
N GLY A 169 27.15 1.06 0.48
CA GLY A 169 27.85 0.13 1.36
C GLY A 169 27.33 -1.31 1.24
N ASN A 170 27.99 -2.21 1.96
CA ASN A 170 27.58 -3.60 2.08
C ASN A 170 26.70 -3.75 3.33
N GLY A 171 25.68 -4.58 3.25
CA GLY A 171 24.80 -4.89 4.37
C GLY A 171 24.13 -6.23 4.17
N ARG A 172 23.69 -6.85 5.26
CA ARG A 172 22.84 -8.05 5.18
C ARG A 172 21.41 -7.69 4.81
N PHE A 173 20.95 -6.53 5.25
CA PHE A 173 19.60 -6.06 5.01
C PHE A 173 19.59 -4.89 4.03
N LEU A 174 18.60 -4.88 3.14
CA LEU A 174 18.29 -3.80 2.20
C LEU A 174 16.89 -3.28 2.47
N GLN A 175 16.69 -1.97 2.40
CA GLN A 175 15.37 -1.34 2.47
C GLN A 175 15.24 -0.28 1.37
N TRP A 176 14.06 -0.16 0.81
CA TRP A 176 13.68 0.83 -0.21
C TRP A 176 12.36 1.49 0.08
#